data_606ec5d17d06e7e55f128494568a2b4a
#
_entry.id   606ec5d17d06e7e55f128494568a2b4a
#
_cell.length_a   1.000
_cell.length_b   1.000
_cell.length_c   1.000
_cell.angle_alpha   90.00
_cell.angle_beta   90.00
_cell.angle_gamma   90.00
#
_symmetry.space_group_name_H-M   'P 1'
#
loop_
_entity.id
_entity.type
_entity.pdbx_description
1 polymer ?
#
loop_
_entity_poly.entity_id
_entity_poly.type
_entity_poly.pdbx_seq_one_letter_code
_entity_poly.pdbx_strand_id
1 'polypeptide(L)'
;MGATEVTPVLSISGISGGGKSTLVQAVRDHLPGAGVVRFDDFSFDQRPEAPAAAVTVADPIRAFNQYDLTDLAAAIQAAQQNHAIVIVDYPFGRVNRQIAPLIDLAFYVQTPLDVAFARALRRDYAAADTTKADILAWAKAYLTQARPLFVVHDTVVSQHVDQVIDGMRPLAEKVKTIVDALRAQQLI
;
A
#
# COMPACT_ATOMS: atom_id res chain seq x y z
N MET A 1 -14.44 5.51 -34.40
CA MET A 1 -13.91 6.20 -33.19
C MET A 1 -13.59 5.09 -32.20
N GLY A 2 -12.30 4.71 -32.09
CA GLY A 2 -11.89 3.71 -31.13
C GLY A 2 -12.10 4.27 -29.73
N ALA A 3 -12.69 3.49 -28.85
CA ALA A 3 -12.66 3.79 -27.42
C ALA A 3 -11.19 3.94 -27.03
N THR A 4 -10.81 5.07 -26.49
CA THR A 4 -9.49 5.25 -25.85
C THR A 4 -9.46 4.23 -24.72
N GLU A 5 -8.69 3.17 -24.92
CA GLU A 5 -8.47 2.15 -23.90
C GLU A 5 -7.83 2.86 -22.70
N VAL A 6 -8.57 2.96 -21.62
CA VAL A 6 -8.10 3.65 -20.40
C VAL A 6 -7.03 2.76 -19.77
N THR A 7 -5.82 3.29 -19.58
CA THR A 7 -4.72 2.58 -18.94
C THR A 7 -5.12 2.06 -17.56
N PRO A 8 -5.07 0.75 -17.31
CA PRO A 8 -5.52 0.17 -16.06
C PRO A 8 -4.64 0.59 -14.87
N VAL A 9 -5.28 0.70 -13.70
CA VAL A 9 -4.66 1.06 -12.43
C VAL A 9 -4.77 -0.08 -11.44
N LEU A 10 -3.64 -0.59 -11.01
CA LEU A 10 -3.49 -1.63 -10.00
C LEU A 10 -3.06 -1.01 -8.67
N SER A 11 -3.81 -1.24 -7.59
CA SER A 11 -3.41 -0.87 -6.23
C SER A 11 -2.86 -2.06 -5.47
N ILE A 12 -1.71 -1.89 -4.81
CA ILE A 12 -1.14 -2.87 -3.87
C ILE A 12 -1.03 -2.20 -2.50
N SER A 13 -1.77 -2.72 -1.54
CA SER A 13 -1.88 -2.20 -0.18
C SER A 13 -1.31 -3.17 0.84
N GLY A 14 -1.05 -2.70 2.05
CA GLY A 14 -0.54 -3.49 3.16
C GLY A 14 0.14 -2.62 4.22
N ILE A 15 0.38 -3.18 5.40
CA ILE A 15 1.03 -2.48 6.51
C ILE A 15 2.53 -2.27 6.28
N SER A 16 3.15 -1.36 7.03
CA SER A 16 4.61 -1.19 7.05
C SER A 16 5.30 -2.48 7.46
N GLY A 17 6.40 -2.85 6.78
CA GLY A 17 7.08 -4.13 6.98
C GLY A 17 6.36 -5.34 6.37
N GLY A 18 5.14 -5.19 5.84
CA GLY A 18 4.36 -6.28 5.22
C GLY A 18 4.91 -6.79 3.89
N GLY A 19 5.85 -6.08 3.25
CA GLY A 19 6.44 -6.47 1.97
C GLY A 19 5.73 -5.90 0.74
N LYS A 20 4.86 -4.93 0.93
CA LYS A 20 4.12 -4.21 -0.13
C LYS A 20 5.06 -3.66 -1.21
N SER A 21 6.02 -2.80 -0.87
CA SER A 21 6.91 -2.15 -1.84
C SER A 21 7.83 -3.13 -2.57
N THR A 22 8.22 -4.24 -1.91
CA THR A 22 8.96 -5.34 -2.56
C THR A 22 8.10 -6.01 -3.63
N LEU A 23 6.81 -6.22 -3.34
CA LEU A 23 5.89 -6.82 -4.31
C LEU A 23 5.59 -5.86 -5.46
N VAL A 24 5.37 -4.56 -5.16
CA VAL A 24 5.19 -3.51 -6.18
C VAL A 24 6.36 -3.51 -7.17
N GLN A 25 7.60 -3.53 -6.66
CA GLN A 25 8.79 -3.57 -7.51
C GLN A 25 8.85 -4.83 -8.37
N ALA A 26 8.58 -6.00 -7.78
CA ALA A 26 8.60 -7.27 -8.52
C ALA A 26 7.52 -7.35 -9.60
N VAL A 27 6.31 -6.83 -9.33
CA VAL A 27 5.22 -6.75 -10.32
C VAL A 27 5.59 -5.79 -11.45
N ARG A 28 6.13 -4.62 -11.12
CA ARG A 28 6.62 -3.65 -12.11
C ARG A 28 7.65 -4.27 -13.05
N ASP A 29 8.62 -5.00 -12.49
CA ASP A 29 9.70 -5.62 -13.28
C ASP A 29 9.17 -6.78 -14.15
N HIS A 30 8.03 -7.35 -13.80
CA HIS A 30 7.35 -8.40 -14.57
C HIS A 30 6.43 -7.86 -15.68
N LEU A 31 5.97 -6.60 -15.57
CA LEU A 31 5.01 -6.00 -16.50
C LEU A 31 5.67 -4.91 -17.35
N PRO A 32 6.00 -5.18 -18.64
CA PRO A 32 6.58 -4.19 -19.53
C PRO A 32 5.71 -2.93 -19.66
N GLY A 33 6.33 -1.77 -19.54
CA GLY A 33 5.63 -0.49 -19.64
C GLY A 33 4.86 -0.06 -18.39
N ALA A 34 4.99 -0.78 -17.27
CA ALA A 34 4.35 -0.42 -16.00
C ALA A 34 5.01 0.81 -15.36
N GLY A 35 4.18 1.80 -14.99
CA GLY A 35 4.54 2.92 -14.12
C GLY A 35 4.23 2.63 -12.66
N VAL A 36 4.93 3.31 -11.74
CA VAL A 36 4.67 3.21 -10.29
C VAL A 36 4.44 4.59 -9.71
N VAL A 37 3.35 4.73 -8.97
CA VAL A 37 3.05 5.91 -8.15
C VAL A 37 3.05 5.48 -6.69
N ARG A 38 3.79 6.20 -5.83
CA ARG A 38 3.92 5.84 -4.40
C ARG A 38 3.27 6.90 -3.52
N PHE A 39 2.47 6.45 -2.58
CA PHE A 39 1.87 7.31 -1.55
C PHE A 39 2.94 8.03 -0.72
N ASP A 40 4.02 7.34 -0.37
CA ASP A 40 5.08 7.87 0.50
C ASP A 40 5.86 9.04 -0.14
N ASP A 41 5.80 9.20 -1.48
CA ASP A 41 6.45 10.31 -2.19
C ASP A 41 5.78 11.67 -1.91
N PHE A 42 4.57 11.69 -1.31
CA PHE A 42 3.78 12.91 -1.07
C PHE A 42 3.75 13.38 0.39
N SER A 43 4.31 12.60 1.31
CA SER A 43 4.36 12.94 2.76
C SER A 43 2.99 13.29 3.38
N PHE A 44 1.92 12.62 2.98
CA PHE A 44 0.55 12.90 3.45
C PHE A 44 0.37 12.76 4.95
N ASP A 45 1.10 11.85 5.60
CA ASP A 45 1.11 11.62 7.04
C ASP A 45 1.74 12.75 7.86
N GLN A 46 2.49 13.64 7.20
CA GLN A 46 3.14 14.80 7.81
C GLN A 46 2.31 16.09 7.62
N ARG A 47 1.21 16.03 6.88
CA ARG A 47 0.35 17.20 6.64
C ARG A 47 -0.54 17.47 7.87
N PRO A 48 -0.91 18.75 8.13
CA PRO A 48 -1.73 19.13 9.28
C PRO A 48 -3.10 18.44 9.35
N GLU A 49 -3.66 18.08 8.19
CA GLU A 49 -4.94 17.39 8.05
C GLU A 49 -4.85 15.87 8.27
N ALA A 50 -3.65 15.31 8.42
CA ALA A 50 -3.49 13.88 8.68
C ALA A 50 -4.20 13.48 9.99
N PRO A 51 -5.03 12.43 9.98
CA PRO A 51 -5.80 12.05 11.16
C PRO A 51 -4.89 11.57 12.29
N ALA A 52 -5.20 12.00 13.51
CA ALA A 52 -4.52 11.49 14.69
C ALA A 52 -4.75 9.97 14.86
N ALA A 53 -3.77 9.27 15.42
CA ALA A 53 -3.82 7.82 15.63
C ALA A 53 -5.08 7.35 16.39
N ALA A 54 -5.49 8.09 17.43
CA ALA A 54 -6.68 7.77 18.20
C ALA A 54 -7.97 7.87 17.36
N VAL A 55 -8.04 8.84 16.44
CA VAL A 55 -9.17 9.00 15.51
C VAL A 55 -9.21 7.82 14.53
N THR A 56 -8.04 7.43 14.00
CA THR A 56 -7.93 6.30 13.07
C THR A 56 -8.34 4.98 13.73
N VAL A 57 -8.00 4.76 15.00
CA VAL A 57 -8.40 3.56 15.72
C VAL A 57 -9.91 3.55 16.01
N ALA A 58 -10.51 4.70 16.33
CA ALA A 58 -11.91 4.81 16.68
C ALA A 58 -12.86 4.72 15.46
N ASP A 59 -12.49 5.37 14.35
CA ASP A 59 -13.27 5.41 13.10
C ASP A 59 -12.33 5.42 11.89
N PRO A 60 -11.80 4.25 11.50
CA PRO A 60 -10.79 4.14 10.46
C PRO A 60 -11.29 4.58 9.07
N ILE A 61 -12.54 4.29 8.73
CA ILE A 61 -13.10 4.66 7.43
C ILE A 61 -13.18 6.19 7.30
N ARG A 62 -13.63 6.87 8.35
CA ARG A 62 -13.64 8.33 8.40
C ARG A 62 -12.20 8.87 8.32
N ALA A 63 -11.29 8.33 9.13
CA ALA A 63 -9.91 8.78 9.18
C ALA A 63 -9.20 8.64 7.83
N PHE A 64 -9.32 7.48 7.16
CA PHE A 64 -8.72 7.28 5.84
C PHE A 64 -9.31 8.21 4.75
N ASN A 65 -10.53 8.69 4.94
CA ASN A 65 -11.16 9.69 4.07
C ASN A 65 -10.88 11.14 4.44
N GLN A 66 -10.15 11.42 5.53
CA GLN A 66 -9.67 12.76 5.89
C GLN A 66 -8.41 13.16 5.12
N TYR A 67 -7.65 12.20 4.59
CA TYR A 67 -6.52 12.52 3.73
C TYR A 67 -7.00 13.19 2.44
N ASP A 68 -6.48 14.37 2.16
CA ASP A 68 -6.60 14.98 0.83
C ASP A 68 -5.55 14.36 -0.10
N LEU A 69 -6.00 13.52 -1.00
CA LEU A 69 -5.17 12.77 -1.93
C LEU A 69 -5.24 13.33 -3.36
N THR A 70 -5.58 14.60 -3.52
CA THR A 70 -5.69 15.26 -4.83
C THR A 70 -4.38 15.13 -5.63
N ASP A 71 -3.22 15.33 -4.98
CA ASP A 71 -1.92 15.22 -5.65
C ASP A 71 -1.64 13.79 -6.12
N LEU A 72 -2.01 12.78 -5.30
CA LEU A 72 -1.88 11.37 -5.66
C LEU A 72 -2.78 11.02 -6.85
N ALA A 73 -4.03 11.48 -6.82
CA ALA A 73 -4.97 11.27 -7.92
C ALA A 73 -4.46 11.88 -9.23
N ALA A 74 -3.93 13.11 -9.18
CA ALA A 74 -3.33 13.77 -10.33
C ALA A 74 -2.10 13.01 -10.86
N ALA A 75 -1.25 12.49 -9.97
CA ALA A 75 -0.09 11.68 -10.36
C ALA A 75 -0.49 10.35 -11.02
N ILE A 76 -1.53 9.68 -10.51
CA ILE A 76 -2.08 8.46 -11.13
C ILE A 76 -2.57 8.78 -12.55
N GLN A 77 -3.38 9.83 -12.72
CA GLN A 77 -3.90 10.25 -14.03
C GLN A 77 -2.77 10.64 -15.01
N ALA A 78 -1.74 11.34 -14.54
CA ALA A 78 -0.57 11.67 -15.35
C ALA A 78 0.22 10.40 -15.76
N ALA A 79 0.36 9.43 -14.87
CA ALA A 79 1.01 8.15 -15.15
C ALA A 79 0.24 7.35 -16.20
N GLN A 80 -1.09 7.37 -16.18
CA GLN A 80 -1.94 6.70 -17.18
C GLN A 80 -1.69 7.20 -18.62
N GLN A 81 -1.22 8.42 -18.79
CA GLN A 81 -0.91 8.97 -20.13
C GLN A 81 0.42 8.42 -20.70
N ASN A 82 1.28 7.85 -19.87
CA ASN A 82 2.66 7.52 -20.23
C ASN A 82 3.02 6.05 -20.05
N HIS A 83 2.13 5.24 -19.50
CA HIS A 83 2.38 3.84 -19.17
C HIS A 83 1.27 2.91 -19.66
N ALA A 84 1.60 1.65 -19.89
CA ALA A 84 0.64 0.62 -20.29
C ALA A 84 -0.24 0.13 -19.13
N ILE A 85 0.26 0.22 -17.90
CA ILE A 85 -0.43 -0.05 -16.63
C ILE A 85 0.19 0.80 -15.54
N VAL A 86 -0.60 1.27 -14.58
CA VAL A 86 -0.13 2.03 -13.41
C VAL A 86 -0.27 1.18 -12.17
N ILE A 87 0.82 1.03 -11.41
CA ILE A 87 0.84 0.37 -10.10
C ILE A 87 0.89 1.44 -9.02
N VAL A 88 -0.07 1.44 -8.11
CA VAL A 88 -0.12 2.39 -7.00
C VAL A 88 0.31 1.68 -5.71
N ASP A 89 1.48 2.05 -5.18
CA ASP A 89 1.95 1.67 -3.84
C ASP A 89 1.23 2.55 -2.81
N TYR A 90 0.10 2.05 -2.29
CA TYR A 90 -0.88 2.86 -1.60
C TYR A 90 -1.51 2.09 -0.43
N PRO A 91 -1.63 2.68 0.78
CA PRO A 91 -1.98 1.91 1.96
C PRO A 91 -3.48 1.55 2.09
N PHE A 92 -4.42 2.31 1.49
CA PHE A 92 -5.83 2.27 1.90
C PHE A 92 -6.78 1.45 1.00
N GLY A 93 -6.28 0.68 0.04
CA GLY A 93 -7.13 -0.11 -0.86
C GLY A 93 -8.18 0.75 -1.58
N ARG A 94 -9.46 0.40 -1.45
CA ARG A 94 -10.58 1.19 -1.97
C ARG A 94 -11.32 2.00 -0.89
N VAL A 95 -10.73 2.18 0.31
CA VAL A 95 -11.40 2.90 1.42
C VAL A 95 -11.49 4.40 1.16
N ASN A 96 -10.44 5.02 0.61
CA ASN A 96 -10.45 6.46 0.34
C ASN A 96 -11.24 6.77 -0.94
N ARG A 97 -12.22 7.64 -0.83
CA ARG A 97 -13.21 7.96 -1.89
C ARG A 97 -12.62 8.73 -3.07
N GLN A 98 -11.49 9.44 -2.89
CA GLN A 98 -10.83 10.14 -3.99
C GLN A 98 -10.07 9.18 -4.91
N ILE A 99 -9.49 8.11 -4.34
CA ILE A 99 -8.64 7.17 -5.08
C ILE A 99 -9.42 5.93 -5.55
N ALA A 100 -10.40 5.47 -4.78
CA ALA A 100 -11.17 4.26 -5.11
C ALA A 100 -11.71 4.21 -6.56
N PRO A 101 -12.27 5.31 -7.13
CA PRO A 101 -12.77 5.30 -8.50
C PRO A 101 -11.69 5.18 -9.59
N LEU A 102 -10.42 5.41 -9.24
CA LEU A 102 -9.29 5.31 -10.16
C LEU A 102 -8.69 3.91 -10.23
N ILE A 103 -9.05 3.01 -9.29
CA ILE A 103 -8.45 1.69 -9.15
C ILE A 103 -9.32 0.65 -9.88
N ASP A 104 -8.76 -0.03 -10.87
CA ASP A 104 -9.41 -1.13 -11.58
C ASP A 104 -9.29 -2.44 -10.79
N LEU A 105 -8.11 -2.70 -10.17
CA LEU A 105 -7.88 -3.90 -9.40
C LEU A 105 -7.06 -3.60 -8.14
N ALA A 106 -7.55 -4.02 -6.97
CA ALA A 106 -6.94 -3.75 -5.68
C ALA A 106 -6.51 -5.03 -4.96
N PHE A 107 -5.27 -5.05 -4.46
CA PHE A 107 -4.72 -6.13 -3.65
C PHE A 107 -4.28 -5.66 -2.27
N TYR A 108 -4.40 -6.55 -1.29
CA TYR A 108 -3.89 -6.35 0.05
C TYR A 108 -2.88 -7.44 0.41
N VAL A 109 -1.66 -7.05 0.78
CA VAL A 109 -0.64 -8.00 1.27
C VAL A 109 -0.82 -8.16 2.77
N GLN A 110 -1.41 -9.29 3.17
CA GLN A 110 -1.64 -9.62 4.57
C GLN A 110 -0.43 -10.37 5.13
N THR A 111 0.28 -9.73 6.06
CA THR A 111 1.46 -10.30 6.71
C THR A 111 1.25 -10.27 8.22
N PRO A 112 1.54 -11.37 8.95
CA PRO A 112 1.47 -11.40 10.40
C PRO A 112 2.24 -10.22 11.03
N LEU A 113 1.62 -9.59 12.04
CA LEU A 113 2.17 -8.37 12.64
C LEU A 113 3.56 -8.54 13.26
N ASP A 114 3.84 -9.69 13.83
CA ASP A 114 5.15 -10.06 14.38
C ASP A 114 6.23 -10.14 13.28
N VAL A 115 5.89 -10.71 12.13
CA VAL A 115 6.78 -10.78 10.96
C VAL A 115 7.00 -9.39 10.37
N ALA A 116 5.94 -8.60 10.20
CA ALA A 116 6.04 -7.23 9.72
C ALA A 116 6.88 -6.36 10.66
N PHE A 117 6.67 -6.49 11.97
CA PHE A 117 7.47 -5.85 13.01
C PHE A 117 8.96 -6.21 12.90
N ALA A 118 9.29 -7.50 12.82
CA ALA A 118 10.68 -7.95 12.73
C ALA A 118 11.36 -7.45 11.43
N ARG A 119 10.63 -7.42 10.30
CA ARG A 119 11.14 -6.88 9.03
C ARG A 119 11.37 -5.38 9.09
N ALA A 120 10.45 -4.61 9.68
CA ALA A 120 10.59 -3.17 9.87
C ALA A 120 11.77 -2.85 10.79
N LEU A 121 11.90 -3.56 11.93
CA LEU A 121 13.03 -3.41 12.85
C LEU A 121 14.36 -3.63 12.13
N ARG A 122 14.49 -4.69 11.36
CA ARG A 122 15.71 -4.97 10.61
C ARG A 122 16.04 -3.93 9.55
N ARG A 123 15.02 -3.37 8.88
CA ARG A 123 15.20 -2.33 7.87
C ARG A 123 15.65 -1.01 8.50
N ASP A 124 14.99 -0.59 9.57
CA ASP A 124 15.12 0.75 10.13
C ASP A 124 16.30 0.87 11.10
N TYR A 125 16.74 -0.25 11.68
CA TYR A 125 17.78 -0.29 12.71
C TYR A 125 18.94 -1.24 12.36
N ALA A 126 19.23 -1.42 11.07
CA ALA A 126 20.39 -2.20 10.63
C ALA A 126 21.71 -1.42 10.68
N ALA A 127 21.68 -0.11 10.90
CA ALA A 127 22.86 0.73 10.93
C ALA A 127 23.73 0.44 12.16
N ALA A 128 25.07 0.54 11.99
CA ALA A 128 26.05 0.19 13.03
C ALA A 128 26.02 1.12 14.24
N ASP A 129 25.46 2.31 14.12
CA ASP A 129 25.33 3.32 15.18
C ASP A 129 24.02 3.20 15.98
N THR A 130 23.15 2.26 15.61
CA THR A 130 21.90 2.00 16.34
C THR A 130 22.20 1.46 17.74
N THR A 131 21.67 2.12 18.75
CA THR A 131 21.83 1.71 20.15
C THR A 131 20.71 0.77 20.62
N LYS A 132 20.98 0.03 21.72
CA LYS A 132 19.93 -0.75 22.39
C LYS A 132 18.77 0.13 22.85
N ALA A 133 19.05 1.37 23.27
CA ALA A 133 18.03 2.31 23.72
C ALA A 133 17.05 2.69 22.57
N ASP A 134 17.57 2.90 21.37
CA ASP A 134 16.77 3.22 20.19
C ASP A 134 15.83 2.06 19.85
N ILE A 135 16.33 0.83 19.85
CA ILE A 135 15.54 -0.38 19.59
C ILE A 135 14.42 -0.54 20.63
N LEU A 136 14.72 -0.34 21.91
CA LEU A 136 13.71 -0.45 22.96
C LEU A 136 12.66 0.67 22.91
N ALA A 137 13.08 1.90 22.60
CA ALA A 137 12.17 3.03 22.40
C ALA A 137 11.22 2.76 21.22
N TRP A 138 11.75 2.29 20.10
CA TRP A 138 10.96 1.94 18.93
C TRP A 138 9.98 0.79 19.21
N ALA A 139 10.42 -0.27 19.89
CA ALA A 139 9.56 -1.38 20.28
C ALA A 139 8.40 -0.91 21.20
N LYS A 140 8.68 0.01 22.13
CA LYS A 140 7.66 0.63 22.98
C LYS A 140 6.66 1.44 22.14
N ALA A 141 7.14 2.29 21.23
CA ALA A 141 6.30 3.08 20.35
C ALA A 141 5.43 2.18 19.45
N TYR A 142 6.00 1.10 18.93
CA TYR A 142 5.23 0.12 18.16
C TYR A 142 4.05 -0.45 18.98
N LEU A 143 4.30 -0.94 20.19
CA LEU A 143 3.25 -1.55 21.03
C LEU A 143 2.14 -0.57 21.40
N THR A 144 2.49 0.69 21.67
CA THR A 144 1.56 1.69 22.22
C THR A 144 0.87 2.54 21.14
N GLN A 145 1.47 2.68 19.96
CA GLN A 145 0.99 3.59 18.91
C GLN A 145 0.75 2.87 17.57
N ALA A 146 1.77 2.22 17.01
CA ALA A 146 1.69 1.68 15.66
C ALA A 146 0.85 0.40 15.57
N ARG A 147 1.00 -0.52 16.53
CA ARG A 147 0.30 -1.80 16.50
C ARG A 147 -1.24 -1.68 16.48
N PRO A 148 -1.88 -0.83 17.32
CA PRO A 148 -3.32 -0.60 17.20
C PRO A 148 -3.75 -0.12 15.82
N LEU A 149 -2.98 0.80 15.20
CA LEU A 149 -3.22 1.28 13.85
C LEU A 149 -3.10 0.16 12.81
N PHE A 150 -2.07 -0.69 12.92
CA PHE A 150 -1.87 -1.80 11.98
C PHE A 150 -2.96 -2.86 12.09
N VAL A 151 -3.46 -3.15 13.31
CA VAL A 151 -4.61 -4.06 13.49
C VAL A 151 -5.85 -3.53 12.78
N VAL A 152 -6.16 -2.25 12.99
CA VAL A 152 -7.32 -1.60 12.36
C VAL A 152 -7.14 -1.53 10.84
N HIS A 153 -5.95 -1.14 10.38
CA HIS A 153 -5.62 -1.07 8.97
C HIS A 153 -5.78 -2.44 8.29
N ASP A 154 -5.19 -3.50 8.87
CA ASP A 154 -5.27 -4.87 8.35
C ASP A 154 -6.73 -5.34 8.24
N THR A 155 -7.53 -5.09 9.29
CA THR A 155 -8.95 -5.51 9.34
C THR A 155 -9.80 -4.74 8.32
N VAL A 156 -9.64 -3.42 8.23
CA VAL A 156 -10.52 -2.59 7.40
C VAL A 156 -10.11 -2.63 5.94
N VAL A 157 -8.83 -2.45 5.63
CA VAL A 157 -8.40 -2.33 4.24
C VAL A 157 -8.49 -3.67 3.51
N SER A 158 -8.22 -4.79 4.19
CA SER A 158 -8.37 -6.13 3.58
C SER A 158 -9.79 -6.45 3.12
N GLN A 159 -10.80 -5.81 3.71
CA GLN A 159 -12.21 -5.93 3.30
C GLN A 159 -12.60 -5.02 2.13
N HIS A 160 -11.71 -4.09 1.74
CA HIS A 160 -11.96 -3.11 0.69
C HIS A 160 -10.95 -3.25 -0.47
N VAL A 161 -10.68 -4.49 -0.86
CA VAL A 161 -9.85 -4.88 -2.00
C VAL A 161 -10.50 -6.04 -2.75
N ASP A 162 -10.07 -6.28 -3.97
CA ASP A 162 -10.58 -7.39 -4.78
C ASP A 162 -9.97 -8.72 -4.34
N GLN A 163 -8.71 -8.71 -3.87
CA GLN A 163 -8.04 -9.92 -3.41
C GLN A 163 -7.02 -9.67 -2.30
N VAL A 164 -7.05 -10.53 -1.28
CA VAL A 164 -6.01 -10.59 -0.23
C VAL A 164 -4.94 -11.60 -0.63
N ILE A 165 -3.68 -11.18 -0.53
CA ILE A 165 -2.50 -11.99 -0.83
C ILE A 165 -1.80 -12.33 0.49
N ASP A 166 -1.56 -13.61 0.73
CA ASP A 166 -0.75 -14.07 1.86
C ASP A 166 0.70 -13.57 1.73
N GLY A 167 1.08 -12.65 2.62
CA GLY A 167 2.39 -12.01 2.64
C GLY A 167 3.56 -12.96 2.96
N MET A 168 3.25 -14.17 3.44
CA MET A 168 4.25 -15.21 3.75
C MET A 168 4.61 -16.07 2.55
N ARG A 169 3.82 -16.05 1.48
CA ARG A 169 4.15 -16.81 0.26
C ARG A 169 5.43 -16.30 -0.40
N PRO A 170 6.11 -17.16 -1.19
CA PRO A 170 7.22 -16.75 -2.04
C PRO A 170 6.85 -15.58 -2.95
N LEU A 171 7.80 -14.67 -3.20
CA LEU A 171 7.55 -13.47 -3.98
C LEU A 171 7.03 -13.79 -5.39
N ALA A 172 7.60 -14.81 -6.05
CA ALA A 172 7.19 -15.24 -7.38
C ALA A 172 5.72 -15.70 -7.43
N GLU A 173 5.22 -16.38 -6.38
CA GLU A 173 3.82 -16.80 -6.31
C GLU A 173 2.88 -15.59 -6.14
N LYS A 174 3.27 -14.59 -5.35
CA LYS A 174 2.51 -13.36 -5.19
C LYS A 174 2.43 -12.59 -6.49
N VAL A 175 3.54 -12.46 -7.22
CA VAL A 175 3.58 -11.84 -8.56
C VAL A 175 2.66 -12.60 -9.51
N LYS A 176 2.77 -13.94 -9.55
CA LYS A 176 1.90 -14.79 -10.38
C LYS A 176 0.43 -14.55 -10.07
N THR A 177 0.04 -14.48 -8.80
CA THR A 177 -1.35 -14.21 -8.38
C THR A 177 -1.88 -12.90 -8.97
N ILE A 178 -1.09 -11.83 -8.92
CA ILE A 178 -1.48 -10.53 -9.47
C ILE A 178 -1.59 -10.60 -11.01
N VAL A 179 -0.61 -11.17 -11.67
CA VAL A 179 -0.59 -11.28 -13.14
C VAL A 179 -1.76 -12.11 -13.65
N ASP A 180 -2.07 -13.24 -13.00
CA ASP A 180 -3.21 -14.07 -13.36
C ASP A 180 -4.54 -13.32 -13.17
N ALA A 181 -4.68 -12.53 -12.12
CA ALA A 181 -5.87 -11.70 -11.89
C ALA A 181 -6.03 -10.61 -12.95
N LEU A 182 -4.92 -9.92 -13.32
CA LEU A 182 -4.95 -8.91 -14.39
C LEU A 182 -5.38 -9.51 -15.72
N ARG A 183 -4.87 -10.72 -16.07
CA ARG A 183 -5.29 -11.44 -17.28
C ARG A 183 -6.74 -11.87 -17.23
N ALA A 184 -7.22 -12.37 -16.09
CA ALA A 184 -8.61 -12.78 -15.92
C ALA A 184 -9.60 -11.63 -16.09
N GLN A 185 -9.18 -10.40 -15.76
CA GLN A 185 -9.94 -9.17 -15.94
C GLN A 185 -9.69 -8.50 -17.31
N GLN A 186 -8.87 -9.11 -18.18
CA GLN A 186 -8.49 -8.57 -19.50
C GLN A 186 -7.84 -7.17 -19.41
N LEU A 187 -7.08 -6.90 -18.33
CA LEU A 187 -6.36 -5.65 -18.11
C LEU A 187 -4.92 -5.70 -18.68
N ILE A 188 -4.45 -6.87 -19.05
CA ILE A 188 -3.18 -7.13 -19.76
C ILE A 188 -3.31 -8.33 -20.67
#